data_ef01edd7949728660b9c2a07c7ece772
#
_entry.id   ef01edd7949728660b9c2a07c7ece772
#
_cell.length_a   1.000
_cell.length_b   1.000
_cell.length_c   1.000
_cell.angle_alpha   90.00
_cell.angle_beta   90.00
_cell.angle_gamma   90.00
#
_symmetry.space_group_name_H-M   'P 1'
#
loop_
_entity.id
_entity.type
_entity.pdbx_description
1 polymer ?
#
loop_
_entity_poly.entity_id
_entity_poly.type
_entity_poly.pdbx_seq_one_letter_code
_entity_poly.pdbx_strand_id
1 'polypeptide(L)'
;MATSASYYLNAPSLGSATAIFSNESLTTLAADGFYSNGVIVREQVSGVLLPQQNCPTCATPCGETINASGGQGIYLLDLDTGTTGGDVGAVIVRFDPYGVPDGIRAILGVNVYNKLTSPVDGLHQSSTSGNFTYVGQTSGDCGISGTTYPALTEFSYNGTAFVATGNTQSITVNAGDVSLGASAPGSTMMVIPKLTASPSIINFEVVGPCSGTAWQMSVACPELLTGFSSSVMAATSVAVCELTETVTYYNASLANTPGTVGLYDFVYADAYGSTPLTAGYYLAAGSITDSNDWFQVNSSGVVIALGVCDTPVAYTIDNSATGTALEACSGSTTTSTVYALPGYTTPIVTMIFYDSSALTTPFIGSAGWRKLSIGGTNYAAQVDADGELTDYSTCATCTEWEIFNDTESSISWSGTTCAGTPTGPNNVSSGNTTLTGCIIDGTLTYTGGTVTVDAVC
;
A
#
# COMPACT_ATOMS: atom_id res chain seq x y z
N MET A 1 6.36 -42.17 -11.31
CA MET A 1 5.51 -41.96 -10.13
C MET A 1 5.73 -43.12 -9.19
N ALA A 2 6.02 -42.81 -7.91
CA ALA A 2 6.06 -43.85 -6.89
C ALA A 2 4.63 -44.34 -6.66
N THR A 3 4.44 -45.64 -6.52
CA THR A 3 3.14 -46.25 -6.20
C THR A 3 3.11 -46.65 -4.73
N SER A 4 2.06 -46.23 -4.02
CA SER A 4 1.84 -46.69 -2.65
C SER A 4 1.41 -48.15 -2.66
N ALA A 5 2.13 -48.98 -1.89
CA ALA A 5 1.81 -50.41 -1.72
C ALA A 5 2.17 -50.87 -0.29
N SER A 6 1.49 -51.89 0.19
CA SER A 6 1.80 -52.49 1.50
C SER A 6 2.89 -53.53 1.33
N TYR A 7 3.94 -53.42 2.13
CA TYR A 7 5.04 -54.36 2.23
C TYR A 7 5.25 -54.78 3.66
N TYR A 8 5.98 -55.87 3.85
CA TYR A 8 6.24 -56.46 5.16
C TYR A 8 7.72 -56.40 5.48
N LEU A 9 8.05 -56.17 6.73
CA LEU A 9 9.41 -55.99 7.22
C LEU A 9 9.77 -57.12 8.18
N ASN A 10 11.03 -57.55 8.18
CA ASN A 10 11.53 -58.51 9.17
C ASN A 10 12.01 -57.82 10.47
N ALA A 11 11.62 -56.55 10.66
CA ALA A 11 11.90 -55.76 11.85
C ALA A 11 10.79 -54.73 12.09
N PRO A 12 10.74 -54.07 13.28
CA PRO A 12 9.66 -53.12 13.62
C PRO A 12 9.60 -51.86 12.75
N SER A 13 10.67 -51.52 12.04
CA SER A 13 10.74 -50.32 11.20
C SER A 13 11.60 -50.54 9.95
N LEU A 14 11.39 -49.68 8.92
CA LEU A 14 12.22 -49.70 7.72
C LEU A 14 13.70 -49.42 8.06
N GLY A 15 13.96 -48.56 9.06
CA GLY A 15 15.32 -48.23 9.50
C GLY A 15 16.08 -49.42 10.09
N SER A 16 15.39 -50.30 10.78
CA SER A 16 15.97 -51.51 11.44
C SER A 16 15.84 -52.78 10.62
N ALA A 17 15.04 -52.81 9.57
CA ALA A 17 14.86 -53.99 8.72
C ALA A 17 16.10 -54.32 7.91
N THR A 18 16.30 -55.57 7.59
CA THR A 18 17.38 -56.05 6.71
C THR A 18 16.90 -56.46 5.33
N ALA A 19 15.58 -56.66 5.16
CA ALA A 19 14.94 -56.95 3.89
C ALA A 19 13.46 -56.53 3.89
N ILE A 20 12.89 -56.33 2.70
CA ILE A 20 11.48 -56.07 2.46
C ILE A 20 10.86 -57.24 1.76
N PHE A 21 9.63 -57.60 2.15
CA PHE A 21 8.86 -58.71 1.63
C PHE A 21 7.52 -58.29 1.04
N SER A 22 7.09 -58.98 0.02
CA SER A 22 5.81 -58.74 -0.62
C SER A 22 4.66 -59.49 0.07
N ASN A 23 4.94 -60.37 1.04
CA ASN A 23 3.95 -61.15 1.77
C ASN A 23 4.20 -61.18 3.28
N GLU A 24 3.15 -61.31 4.06
CA GLU A 24 3.17 -61.29 5.53
C GLU A 24 3.97 -62.45 6.14
N SER A 25 4.03 -63.56 5.46
CA SER A 25 4.82 -64.71 5.92
C SER A 25 6.32 -64.55 5.76
N LEU A 26 6.77 -63.42 5.22
CA LEU A 26 8.18 -63.08 4.99
C LEU A 26 8.95 -64.13 4.15
N THR A 27 8.25 -64.80 3.24
CA THR A 27 8.82 -65.87 2.39
C THR A 27 9.18 -65.41 1.00
N THR A 28 8.56 -64.30 0.53
CA THR A 28 8.79 -63.73 -0.80
C THR A 28 9.37 -62.32 -0.68
N LEU A 29 10.61 -62.17 -1.10
CA LEU A 29 11.23 -60.86 -1.15
C LEU A 29 10.48 -59.89 -2.07
N ALA A 30 10.36 -58.66 -1.69
CA ALA A 30 9.94 -57.61 -2.59
C ALA A 30 10.97 -57.39 -3.71
N ALA A 31 10.58 -56.81 -4.82
CA ALA A 31 11.49 -56.53 -5.91
C ALA A 31 12.64 -55.63 -5.48
N ASP A 32 13.78 -55.75 -6.13
CA ASP A 32 14.87 -54.77 -5.91
C ASP A 32 14.43 -53.40 -6.34
N GLY A 33 14.82 -52.39 -5.58
CA GLY A 33 14.43 -50.99 -5.79
C GLY A 33 14.42 -50.16 -4.53
N PHE A 34 13.93 -48.94 -4.64
CA PHE A 34 13.88 -48.00 -3.52
C PHE A 34 12.53 -48.10 -2.80
N TYR A 35 12.59 -48.18 -1.47
CA TYR A 35 11.46 -48.24 -0.56
C TYR A 35 11.56 -47.11 0.46
N SER A 36 10.45 -46.41 0.66
CA SER A 36 10.37 -45.32 1.62
C SER A 36 9.15 -45.42 2.51
N ASN A 37 9.27 -44.98 3.76
CA ASN A 37 8.16 -44.78 4.69
C ASN A 37 7.79 -43.32 4.87
N GLY A 38 8.29 -42.42 3.98
CA GLY A 38 8.07 -40.99 4.06
C GLY A 38 9.15 -40.24 4.84
N VAL A 39 9.96 -40.91 5.64
CA VAL A 39 11.06 -40.29 6.44
C VAL A 39 12.42 -40.70 5.94
N ILE A 40 12.57 -42.00 5.64
CA ILE A 40 13.83 -42.55 5.12
C ILE A 40 13.56 -43.33 3.84
N VAL A 41 14.56 -43.43 3.00
CA VAL A 41 14.61 -44.28 1.84
C VAL A 41 15.73 -45.30 2.02
N ARG A 42 15.45 -46.55 1.63
CA ARG A 42 16.47 -47.59 1.54
C ARG A 42 16.33 -48.31 0.20
N GLU A 43 17.44 -48.62 -0.41
CA GLU A 43 17.50 -49.42 -1.60
C GLU A 43 17.60 -50.91 -1.20
N GLN A 44 16.76 -51.74 -1.76
CA GLN A 44 16.91 -53.20 -1.70
C GLN A 44 17.62 -53.68 -2.95
N VAL A 45 18.72 -54.38 -2.75
CA VAL A 45 19.51 -54.98 -3.83
C VAL A 45 19.73 -56.44 -3.49
N SER A 46 19.29 -57.33 -4.35
CA SER A 46 19.36 -58.78 -4.16
C SER A 46 18.77 -59.26 -2.81
N GLY A 47 17.68 -58.59 -2.41
CA GLY A 47 16.96 -58.89 -1.17
C GLY A 47 17.59 -58.37 0.11
N VAL A 48 18.61 -57.53 0.01
CA VAL A 48 19.26 -56.90 1.17
C VAL A 48 19.03 -55.38 1.13
N LEU A 49 18.54 -54.81 2.23
CA LEU A 49 18.40 -53.38 2.39
C LEU A 49 19.77 -52.72 2.67
N LEU A 50 20.17 -51.83 1.77
CA LEU A 50 21.36 -51.02 1.95
C LEU A 50 21.16 -49.99 3.08
N PRO A 51 22.23 -49.32 3.56
CA PRO A 51 22.11 -48.29 4.58
C PRO A 51 21.03 -47.28 4.22
N GLN A 52 20.34 -46.81 5.26
CA GLN A 52 19.31 -45.78 5.07
C GLN A 52 19.94 -44.48 4.59
N GLN A 53 19.19 -43.79 3.76
CA GLN A 53 19.46 -42.43 3.33
C GLN A 53 18.25 -41.58 3.74
N ASN A 54 18.50 -40.32 4.03
CA ASN A 54 17.38 -39.37 4.13
C ASN A 54 16.69 -39.35 2.78
N CYS A 55 15.39 -39.35 2.79
CA CYS A 55 14.62 -39.38 1.55
C CYS A 55 14.78 -38.05 0.79
N PRO A 56 15.57 -37.97 -0.29
CA PRO A 56 15.73 -36.70 -1.02
C PRO A 56 14.49 -36.34 -1.84
N THR A 57 13.49 -37.23 -1.91
CA THR A 57 12.28 -37.07 -2.71
C THR A 57 11.00 -37.14 -1.87
N CYS A 58 11.10 -37.03 -0.55
CA CYS A 58 9.93 -37.00 0.34
C CYS A 58 9.52 -35.56 0.69
N ALA A 59 10.01 -34.56 -0.03
CA ALA A 59 9.54 -33.21 0.09
C ALA A 59 8.08 -33.13 -0.30
N THR A 60 7.32 -32.36 0.44
CA THR A 60 5.91 -32.08 0.13
C THR A 60 5.83 -31.35 -1.20
N PRO A 61 4.94 -31.71 -2.13
CA PRO A 61 4.78 -30.95 -3.36
C PRO A 61 4.26 -29.55 -3.07
N CYS A 62 4.61 -28.59 -3.90
CA CYS A 62 4.03 -27.26 -3.86
C CYS A 62 2.52 -27.29 -4.18
N GLY A 63 1.79 -26.23 -3.85
CA GLY A 63 0.34 -26.14 -4.02
C GLY A 63 -0.46 -26.61 -2.80
N GLU A 64 0.20 -27.13 -1.78
CA GLU A 64 -0.43 -27.62 -0.57
C GLU A 64 -0.56 -26.53 0.51
N THR A 65 -1.57 -26.69 1.36
CA THR A 65 -1.72 -25.90 2.59
C THR A 65 -1.29 -26.75 3.79
N ILE A 66 -0.37 -26.23 4.56
CA ILE A 66 0.26 -26.92 5.68
C ILE A 66 -0.07 -26.20 6.98
N ASN A 67 -0.48 -26.95 7.98
CA ASN A 67 -0.86 -26.41 9.28
C ASN A 67 -0.06 -27.07 10.39
N ALA A 68 0.27 -26.29 11.40
CA ALA A 68 0.71 -26.83 12.69
C ALA A 68 -0.11 -26.21 13.82
N SER A 69 -0.34 -26.99 14.85
CA SER A 69 -0.98 -26.52 16.07
C SER A 69 -0.41 -27.26 17.27
N GLY A 70 -0.23 -26.57 18.36
CA GLY A 70 -0.13 -27.23 19.65
C GLY A 70 1.20 -27.17 20.38
N GLY A 71 2.12 -26.31 20.10
CA GLY A 71 3.25 -26.23 21.00
C GLY A 71 4.43 -25.36 20.59
N GLN A 72 5.22 -24.99 21.56
CA GLN A 72 6.52 -24.38 21.32
C GLN A 72 7.39 -25.36 20.54
N GLY A 73 8.04 -24.89 19.47
CA GLY A 73 8.88 -25.75 18.68
C GLY A 73 9.46 -25.09 17.44
N ILE A 74 10.28 -25.84 16.77
CA ILE A 74 10.85 -25.54 15.46
C ILE A 74 10.30 -26.56 14.49
N TYR A 75 9.63 -26.11 13.47
CA TYR A 75 8.93 -26.94 12.49
C TYR A 75 9.68 -26.91 11.17
N LEU A 76 10.25 -28.04 10.78
CA LEU A 76 11.04 -28.19 9.57
C LEU A 76 10.18 -28.84 8.48
N LEU A 77 10.20 -28.23 7.31
CA LEU A 77 9.43 -28.68 6.15
C LEU A 77 10.28 -28.54 4.89
N ASP A 78 10.44 -29.63 4.16
CA ASP A 78 11.01 -29.63 2.82
C ASP A 78 9.89 -29.64 1.79
N LEU A 79 9.90 -28.66 0.89
CA LEU A 79 8.90 -28.52 -0.15
C LEU A 79 9.55 -28.63 -1.53
N ASP A 80 9.05 -29.53 -2.36
CA ASP A 80 9.52 -29.73 -3.72
C ASP A 80 8.75 -28.86 -4.71
N THR A 81 9.46 -27.98 -5.37
CA THR A 81 8.96 -27.03 -6.37
C THR A 81 9.15 -27.52 -7.81
N GLY A 82 9.58 -28.79 -7.99
CA GLY A 82 9.82 -29.38 -9.30
C GLY A 82 11.19 -29.06 -9.89
N THR A 83 11.58 -29.92 -10.84
CA THR A 83 12.90 -29.90 -11.49
C THR A 83 12.83 -29.71 -13.00
N THR A 84 11.65 -29.58 -13.58
CA THR A 84 11.47 -29.37 -15.03
C THR A 84 11.72 -27.92 -15.42
N GLY A 85 11.98 -27.68 -16.70
CA GLY A 85 12.17 -26.31 -17.21
C GLY A 85 10.94 -25.40 -17.07
N GLY A 86 9.74 -25.99 -16.81
CA GLY A 86 8.53 -25.25 -16.50
C GLY A 86 8.39 -24.87 -15.01
N ASP A 87 9.22 -25.45 -14.15
CA ASP A 87 9.17 -25.22 -12.69
C ASP A 87 10.06 -24.05 -12.28
N VAL A 88 9.89 -22.90 -12.95
CA VAL A 88 10.60 -21.64 -12.70
C VAL A 88 9.61 -20.49 -12.60
N GLY A 89 9.95 -19.45 -11.86
CA GLY A 89 9.08 -18.32 -11.63
C GLY A 89 9.14 -17.85 -10.17
N ALA A 90 8.12 -17.15 -9.74
CA ALA A 90 7.93 -16.77 -8.35
C ALA A 90 7.22 -17.88 -7.56
N VAL A 91 7.75 -18.25 -6.41
CA VAL A 91 7.06 -19.07 -5.43
C VAL A 91 6.44 -18.14 -4.40
N ILE A 92 5.12 -18.08 -4.34
CA ILE A 92 4.39 -17.23 -3.42
C ILE A 92 4.06 -18.04 -2.15
N VAL A 93 4.57 -17.58 -1.01
CA VAL A 93 4.32 -18.13 0.31
C VAL A 93 3.37 -17.21 1.06
N ARG A 94 2.23 -17.73 1.50
CA ARG A 94 1.33 -17.01 2.41
C ARG A 94 1.42 -17.67 3.78
N PHE A 95 1.68 -16.87 4.80
CA PHE A 95 1.89 -17.35 6.15
C PHE A 95 0.95 -16.63 7.12
N ASP A 96 0.19 -17.40 7.87
CA ASP A 96 -0.75 -16.91 8.88
C ASP A 96 -0.36 -17.47 10.25
N PRO A 97 0.19 -16.65 11.16
CA PRO A 97 0.54 -17.04 12.51
C PRO A 97 -0.66 -17.02 13.46
N TYR A 98 -1.86 -16.69 12.98
CA TYR A 98 -3.02 -16.41 13.81
C TYR A 98 -2.74 -15.32 14.87
N GLY A 99 -3.09 -15.57 16.13
CA GLY A 99 -2.98 -14.59 17.22
C GLY A 99 -1.68 -14.65 18.03
N VAL A 100 -0.78 -15.58 17.74
CA VAL A 100 0.47 -15.79 18.49
C VAL A 100 1.65 -15.60 17.52
N PRO A 101 2.70 -14.86 17.89
CA PRO A 101 3.80 -14.60 16.96
C PRO A 101 4.61 -15.86 16.67
N ASP A 102 4.78 -16.12 15.39
CA ASP A 102 5.62 -17.18 14.85
C ASP A 102 6.67 -16.60 13.89
N GLY A 103 7.83 -17.23 13.84
CA GLY A 103 8.91 -16.87 12.93
C GLY A 103 8.96 -17.81 11.74
N ILE A 104 9.25 -17.26 10.56
CA ILE A 104 9.45 -18.05 9.36
C ILE A 104 10.70 -17.62 8.60
N ARG A 105 11.39 -18.57 8.00
CA ARG A 105 12.36 -18.38 6.93
C ARG A 105 12.29 -19.52 5.93
N ALA A 106 12.68 -19.22 4.70
CA ALA A 106 12.78 -20.21 3.62
C ALA A 106 14.21 -20.20 3.05
N ILE A 107 14.71 -21.36 2.68
CA ILE A 107 16.06 -21.54 2.15
C ILE A 107 15.96 -22.27 0.82
N LEU A 108 16.39 -21.60 -0.25
CA LEU A 108 16.48 -22.18 -1.59
C LEU A 108 17.96 -22.18 -2.03
N GLY A 109 18.58 -23.35 -2.01
CA GLY A 109 20.03 -23.48 -2.23
C GLY A 109 20.82 -22.74 -1.17
N VAL A 110 21.53 -21.67 -1.56
CA VAL A 110 22.33 -20.82 -0.64
C VAL A 110 21.60 -19.55 -0.21
N ASN A 111 20.43 -19.28 -0.78
CA ASN A 111 19.68 -18.05 -0.54
C ASN A 111 18.68 -18.24 0.59
N VAL A 112 18.63 -17.29 1.49
CA VAL A 112 17.68 -17.24 2.61
C VAL A 112 16.68 -16.11 2.37
N TYR A 113 15.39 -16.46 2.46
CA TYR A 113 14.27 -15.56 2.26
C TYR A 113 13.49 -15.46 3.57
N ASN A 114 13.35 -14.26 4.06
CA ASN A 114 12.65 -13.96 5.31
C ASN A 114 11.94 -12.59 5.28
N LYS A 115 11.65 -12.07 4.07
CA LYS A 115 10.83 -10.87 3.89
C LYS A 115 9.36 -11.26 3.88
N LEU A 116 8.58 -10.57 4.70
CA LEU A 116 7.14 -10.71 4.79
C LEU A 116 6.47 -9.34 4.75
N THR A 117 5.23 -9.29 4.31
CA THR A 117 4.37 -8.12 4.46
C THR A 117 3.18 -8.45 5.32
N SER A 118 2.64 -7.44 5.98
CA SER A 118 1.43 -7.54 6.77
C SER A 118 0.49 -6.40 6.43
N PRO A 119 -0.79 -6.66 6.16
CA PRO A 119 -1.77 -5.60 5.94
C PRO A 119 -2.08 -4.79 7.20
N VAL A 120 -1.72 -5.30 8.38
CA VAL A 120 -1.96 -4.60 9.65
C VAL A 120 -0.88 -3.56 9.92
N ASP A 121 0.39 -3.96 9.80
CA ASP A 121 1.52 -3.09 10.12
C ASP A 121 2.26 -2.58 8.87
N GLY A 122 1.78 -2.97 7.71
CA GLY A 122 2.41 -2.61 6.46
C GLY A 122 3.71 -3.38 6.22
N LEU A 123 4.78 -2.65 6.04
CA LEU A 123 6.02 -3.21 5.59
C LEU A 123 6.86 -3.81 6.70
N HIS A 124 7.19 -5.09 6.53
CA HIS A 124 8.21 -5.76 7.35
C HIS A 124 9.43 -6.09 6.52
N GLN A 125 10.54 -5.49 6.90
CA GLN A 125 11.84 -5.88 6.37
C GLN A 125 12.47 -6.83 7.36
N SER A 126 12.67 -8.06 6.92
CA SER A 126 13.54 -8.92 7.67
C SER A 126 14.97 -8.39 7.62
N SER A 127 15.65 -8.61 8.68
CA SER A 127 17.08 -8.45 8.76
C SER A 127 17.82 -9.42 7.81
N THR A 128 19.10 -9.39 7.84
CA THR A 128 20.03 -10.16 7.02
C THR A 128 19.75 -11.67 6.96
N SER A 129 20.32 -12.32 5.96
CA SER A 129 20.24 -13.77 5.78
C SER A 129 20.59 -14.53 7.06
N GLY A 130 19.78 -15.51 7.39
CA GLY A 130 19.93 -16.37 8.57
C GLY A 130 18.97 -16.06 9.73
N ASN A 131 18.33 -14.88 9.74
CA ASN A 131 17.34 -14.54 10.76
C ASN A 131 15.94 -14.97 10.36
N PHE A 132 15.07 -15.14 11.36
CA PHE A 132 13.64 -15.31 11.16
C PHE A 132 12.94 -13.95 11.10
N THR A 133 11.84 -13.86 10.38
CA THR A 133 10.88 -12.78 10.57
C THR A 133 9.70 -13.29 11.36
N TYR A 134 9.46 -12.73 12.52
CA TYR A 134 8.35 -13.08 13.40
C TYR A 134 7.17 -12.15 13.13
N VAL A 135 6.01 -12.73 12.91
CA VAL A 135 4.74 -11.99 12.70
C VAL A 135 3.70 -12.47 13.68
N GLY A 136 2.70 -11.64 13.95
CA GLY A 136 1.66 -11.89 14.92
C GLY A 136 1.69 -10.90 16.08
N GLN A 137 0.68 -10.97 16.94
CA GLN A 137 0.58 -10.12 18.12
C GLN A 137 1.28 -10.78 19.31
N THR A 138 2.06 -10.00 20.07
CA THR A 138 2.57 -10.48 21.36
C THR A 138 1.41 -10.65 22.33
N SER A 139 1.16 -11.88 22.78
CA SER A 139 0.33 -12.12 23.97
C SER A 139 1.15 -11.86 25.23
N GLY A 140 0.49 -11.49 26.33
CA GLY A 140 1.12 -11.05 27.56
C GLY A 140 2.17 -11.99 28.19
N ASP A 141 2.19 -13.27 27.81
CA ASP A 141 3.08 -14.29 28.34
C ASP A 141 4.25 -14.65 27.42
N CYS A 142 4.34 -14.04 26.24
CA CYS A 142 5.35 -14.34 25.25
C CYS A 142 6.08 -13.08 24.79
N GLY A 143 7.05 -12.63 25.58
CA GLY A 143 7.96 -11.56 25.20
C GLY A 143 9.02 -12.08 24.24
N ILE A 144 8.79 -12.01 22.93
CA ILE A 144 9.68 -12.62 21.94
C ILE A 144 10.96 -11.84 21.69
N SER A 145 10.89 -10.51 21.63
CA SER A 145 12.06 -9.68 21.33
C SER A 145 13.09 -9.70 22.47
N GLY A 146 14.33 -10.04 22.15
CA GLY A 146 15.42 -10.14 23.13
C GLY A 146 15.34 -11.36 24.05
N THR A 147 14.43 -12.30 23.80
CA THR A 147 14.23 -13.50 24.61
C THR A 147 14.97 -14.70 24.01
N THR A 148 15.58 -15.51 24.87
CA THR A 148 16.19 -16.79 24.47
C THR A 148 15.27 -17.94 24.91
N TYR A 149 14.94 -18.80 23.98
CA TYR A 149 14.20 -20.05 24.17
C TYR A 149 15.19 -21.19 24.11
N PRO A 150 15.60 -21.80 25.24
CA PRO A 150 16.82 -22.59 25.31
C PRO A 150 16.69 -24.01 24.74
N ALA A 151 15.50 -24.54 24.60
CA ALA A 151 15.32 -25.95 24.21
C ALA A 151 13.97 -26.17 23.53
N LEU A 152 13.75 -25.51 22.39
CA LEU A 152 12.57 -25.75 21.58
C LEU A 152 12.66 -27.13 20.91
N THR A 153 11.62 -27.93 21.04
CA THR A 153 11.52 -29.25 20.38
C THR A 153 11.53 -29.06 18.87
N GLU A 154 12.32 -29.85 18.17
CA GLU A 154 12.33 -29.88 16.72
C GLU A 154 11.31 -30.90 16.20
N PHE A 155 10.50 -30.47 15.24
CA PHE A 155 9.53 -31.26 14.52
C PHE A 155 9.87 -31.31 13.04
N SER A 156 9.69 -32.45 12.39
CA SER A 156 9.83 -32.58 10.94
C SER A 156 8.49 -33.00 10.34
N TYR A 157 8.12 -32.43 9.21
CA TYR A 157 6.91 -32.79 8.47
C TYR A 157 7.13 -34.07 7.70
N ASN A 158 6.23 -35.03 7.86
CA ASN A 158 6.32 -36.37 7.22
C ASN A 158 5.37 -36.55 6.01
N GLY A 159 4.83 -35.43 5.50
CA GLY A 159 3.84 -35.41 4.41
C GLY A 159 2.38 -35.39 4.90
N THR A 160 2.15 -35.57 6.22
CA THR A 160 0.81 -35.57 6.81
C THR A 160 0.75 -34.74 8.10
N ALA A 161 1.77 -34.84 8.93
CA ALA A 161 1.83 -34.19 10.23
C ALA A 161 3.29 -33.88 10.62
N PHE A 162 3.44 -32.98 11.55
CA PHE A 162 4.71 -32.72 12.21
C PHE A 162 4.96 -33.73 13.32
N VAL A 163 6.13 -34.38 13.28
CA VAL A 163 6.54 -35.42 14.24
C VAL A 163 7.85 -34.97 14.90
N ALA A 164 7.92 -35.08 16.22
CA ALA A 164 9.13 -34.72 16.96
C ALA A 164 10.33 -35.58 16.50
N THR A 165 11.46 -34.93 16.21
CA THR A 165 12.69 -35.60 15.78
C THR A 165 13.49 -36.17 16.94
N GLY A 166 13.20 -35.73 18.16
CA GLY A 166 13.98 -36.00 19.37
C GLY A 166 15.09 -35.00 19.63
N ASN A 167 15.28 -34.02 18.72
CA ASN A 167 16.23 -32.95 18.87
C ASN A 167 15.58 -31.74 19.54
N THR A 168 16.43 -30.85 20.10
CA THR A 168 16.04 -29.53 20.59
C THR A 168 17.01 -28.49 20.09
N GLN A 169 16.54 -27.26 19.89
CA GLN A 169 17.37 -26.13 19.50
C GLN A 169 17.13 -24.92 20.41
N SER A 170 18.19 -24.14 20.63
CA SER A 170 18.10 -22.86 21.30
C SER A 170 17.92 -21.75 20.26
N ILE A 171 16.90 -20.90 20.44
CA ILE A 171 16.63 -19.77 19.57
C ILE A 171 16.65 -18.50 20.41
N THR A 172 17.36 -17.48 19.95
CA THR A 172 17.29 -16.12 20.48
C THR A 172 16.62 -15.21 19.46
N VAL A 173 15.56 -14.54 19.87
CA VAL A 173 14.83 -13.58 19.03
C VAL A 173 15.40 -12.20 19.24
N ASN A 174 15.93 -11.59 18.18
CA ASN A 174 16.49 -10.24 18.23
C ASN A 174 15.42 -9.21 17.82
N ALA A 175 15.65 -7.95 18.20
CA ALA A 175 14.71 -6.86 17.89
C ALA A 175 14.46 -6.68 16.37
N GLY A 176 15.48 -6.91 15.53
CA GLY A 176 15.37 -6.82 14.07
C GLY A 176 14.63 -7.98 13.41
N ASP A 177 14.35 -9.05 14.16
CA ASP A 177 13.65 -10.23 13.65
C ASP A 177 12.12 -10.12 13.85
N VAL A 178 11.67 -9.12 14.58
CA VAL A 178 10.28 -9.00 15.05
C VAL A 178 9.50 -8.02 14.22
N SER A 179 8.33 -8.47 13.79
CA SER A 179 7.32 -7.69 13.11
C SER A 179 5.98 -7.99 13.78
N LEU A 180 5.45 -7.01 14.46
CA LEU A 180 4.24 -7.16 15.27
C LEU A 180 2.98 -6.77 14.49
N GLY A 181 1.83 -7.28 14.90
CA GLY A 181 0.52 -6.82 14.47
C GLY A 181 -0.20 -7.69 13.43
N ALA A 182 0.47 -8.58 12.75
CA ALA A 182 -0.17 -9.48 11.82
C ALA A 182 -0.99 -10.56 12.56
N SER A 183 -2.29 -10.36 12.68
CA SER A 183 -3.20 -11.28 13.36
C SER A 183 -4.38 -11.74 12.50
N ALA A 184 -4.51 -11.21 11.27
CA ALA A 184 -5.58 -11.61 10.36
C ALA A 184 -5.14 -12.77 9.45
N PRO A 185 -6.04 -13.68 9.07
CA PRO A 185 -5.75 -14.76 8.13
C PRO A 185 -5.17 -14.23 6.81
N GLY A 186 -4.13 -14.88 6.31
CA GLY A 186 -3.44 -14.48 5.07
C GLY A 186 -2.76 -13.12 5.14
N SER A 187 -2.48 -12.63 6.33
CA SER A 187 -1.96 -11.29 6.56
C SER A 187 -0.53 -11.07 6.10
N THR A 188 0.24 -12.13 5.85
CA THR A 188 1.65 -12.02 5.44
C THR A 188 1.94 -12.79 4.16
N MET A 189 2.91 -12.28 3.41
CA MET A 189 3.33 -12.90 2.15
C MET A 189 4.85 -12.79 1.98
N MET A 190 5.44 -13.82 1.38
CA MET A 190 6.84 -13.87 0.95
C MET A 190 6.88 -14.31 -0.51
N VAL A 191 7.78 -13.73 -1.30
CA VAL A 191 8.02 -14.13 -2.69
C VAL A 191 9.45 -14.65 -2.82
N ILE A 192 9.59 -15.87 -3.33
CA ILE A 192 10.87 -16.54 -3.53
C ILE A 192 11.09 -16.69 -5.04
N PRO A 193 12.04 -15.96 -5.64
CA PRO A 193 12.37 -16.12 -7.06
C PRO A 193 13.10 -17.41 -7.32
N LYS A 194 12.51 -18.30 -8.09
CA LYS A 194 13.13 -19.52 -8.59
C LYS A 194 13.51 -19.36 -10.04
N LEU A 195 14.74 -18.93 -10.27
CA LEU A 195 15.26 -18.57 -11.60
C LEU A 195 15.68 -19.79 -12.44
N THR A 196 15.90 -20.91 -11.79
CA THR A 196 16.38 -22.16 -12.42
C THR A 196 15.60 -23.36 -11.88
N ALA A 197 15.51 -24.42 -12.68
CA ALA A 197 14.82 -25.65 -12.26
C ALA A 197 15.48 -26.31 -11.03
N SER A 198 16.77 -26.14 -10.83
CA SER A 198 17.50 -26.65 -9.70
C SER A 198 18.19 -25.50 -8.93
N PRO A 199 18.18 -25.49 -7.57
CA PRO A 199 17.55 -26.49 -6.69
C PRO A 199 16.02 -26.48 -6.73
N SER A 200 15.39 -27.61 -6.48
CA SER A 200 13.92 -27.75 -6.43
C SER A 200 13.36 -27.72 -5.01
N ILE A 201 14.19 -28.03 -4.03
CA ILE A 201 13.75 -28.09 -2.63
C ILE A 201 13.90 -26.72 -1.98
N ILE A 202 12.81 -26.25 -1.41
CA ILE A 202 12.79 -25.14 -0.46
C ILE A 202 12.69 -25.72 0.94
N ASN A 203 13.67 -25.43 1.78
CA ASN A 203 13.63 -25.79 3.19
C ASN A 203 12.96 -24.66 3.97
N PHE A 204 11.82 -24.91 4.55
CA PHE A 204 11.14 -23.99 5.45
C PHE A 204 11.44 -24.35 6.90
N GLU A 205 11.66 -23.30 7.68
CA GLU A 205 11.79 -23.38 9.12
C GLU A 205 10.81 -22.39 9.74
N VAL A 206 9.84 -22.93 10.49
CA VAL A 206 8.89 -22.11 11.24
C VAL A 206 9.18 -22.27 12.73
N VAL A 207 9.31 -21.17 13.44
CA VAL A 207 9.62 -21.17 14.88
C VAL A 207 8.42 -20.62 15.64
N GLY A 208 7.81 -21.50 16.45
CA GLY A 208 6.78 -21.12 17.41
C GLY A 208 7.40 -20.97 18.81
N PRO A 209 7.81 -19.76 19.22
CA PRO A 209 8.46 -19.57 20.51
C PRO A 209 7.50 -19.59 21.68
N CYS A 210 6.20 -19.39 21.44
CA CYS A 210 5.18 -19.23 22.46
C CYS A 210 4.39 -20.49 22.70
N SER A 211 3.89 -20.70 23.93
CA SER A 211 2.92 -21.74 24.18
C SER A 211 1.61 -21.47 23.45
N GLY A 212 0.97 -22.50 22.90
CA GLY A 212 -0.25 -22.35 22.12
C GLY A 212 -0.03 -21.90 20.67
N THR A 213 1.19 -21.98 20.18
CA THR A 213 1.54 -21.73 18.77
C THR A 213 0.64 -22.55 17.84
N ALA A 214 0.08 -21.87 16.86
CA ALA A 214 -0.61 -22.46 15.72
C ALA A 214 -0.38 -21.53 14.52
N TRP A 215 -0.12 -22.11 13.37
CA TRP A 215 0.07 -21.36 12.13
C TRP A 215 -0.41 -22.15 10.92
N GLN A 216 -0.64 -21.43 9.84
CA GLN A 216 -0.97 -21.98 8.54
C GLN A 216 -0.03 -21.40 7.49
N MET A 217 0.42 -22.22 6.57
CA MET A 217 1.23 -21.81 5.43
C MET A 217 0.69 -22.42 4.14
N SER A 218 0.53 -21.63 3.11
CA SER A 218 0.31 -22.10 1.75
C SER A 218 1.46 -21.67 0.86
N VAL A 219 1.93 -22.56 0.00
CA VAL A 219 3.06 -22.32 -0.90
C VAL A 219 2.64 -22.66 -2.32
N ALA A 220 2.53 -21.64 -3.17
CA ALA A 220 2.22 -21.82 -4.58
C ALA A 220 3.38 -22.51 -5.31
N CYS A 221 3.08 -23.27 -6.37
CA CYS A 221 4.12 -23.75 -7.26
C CYS A 221 4.74 -22.59 -8.04
N PRO A 222 5.99 -22.73 -8.52
CA PRO A 222 6.64 -21.70 -9.30
C PRO A 222 5.83 -21.33 -10.54
N GLU A 223 5.53 -20.05 -10.69
CA GLU A 223 4.86 -19.53 -11.87
C GLU A 223 5.38 -18.13 -12.20
N LEU A 224 5.30 -17.73 -13.47
CA LEU A 224 5.60 -16.36 -13.84
C LEU A 224 4.51 -15.44 -13.32
N LEU A 225 4.91 -14.36 -12.65
CA LEU A 225 3.98 -13.34 -12.18
C LEU A 225 3.23 -12.72 -13.35
N THR A 226 1.98 -12.35 -13.13
CA THR A 226 1.15 -11.69 -14.12
C THR A 226 1.57 -10.24 -14.30
N GLY A 227 1.76 -9.84 -15.55
CA GLY A 227 2.13 -8.48 -15.91
C GLY A 227 0.92 -7.54 -15.96
N PHE A 228 1.15 -6.26 -15.67
CA PHE A 228 0.21 -5.17 -15.86
C PHE A 228 0.91 -3.95 -16.45
N SER A 229 0.15 -3.08 -17.14
CA SER A 229 0.68 -1.83 -17.69
C SER A 229 0.87 -0.78 -16.62
N SER A 230 1.95 -0.02 -16.72
CA SER A 230 2.26 1.06 -15.78
C SER A 230 3.17 2.12 -16.42
N SER A 231 3.34 3.24 -15.74
CA SER A 231 4.31 4.27 -16.11
C SER A 231 5.72 3.93 -15.60
N VAL A 232 6.70 4.73 -16.02
CA VAL A 232 7.97 4.85 -15.30
C VAL A 232 7.74 5.48 -13.93
N MET A 233 8.73 5.38 -13.05
CA MET A 233 8.67 5.92 -11.69
C MET A 233 8.60 7.46 -11.68
N ALA A 234 7.72 7.99 -10.85
CA ALA A 234 7.66 9.40 -10.48
C ALA A 234 8.07 9.63 -9.01
N ALA A 235 8.56 10.82 -8.70
CA ALA A 235 8.98 11.18 -7.34
C ALA A 235 7.79 11.55 -6.44
N THR A 236 6.66 11.97 -7.01
CA THR A 236 5.47 12.43 -6.27
C THR A 236 4.19 11.88 -6.88
N SER A 237 3.12 11.84 -6.07
CA SER A 237 1.78 11.44 -6.51
C SER A 237 1.16 12.38 -7.55
N VAL A 238 1.58 13.63 -7.58
CA VAL A 238 1.12 14.60 -8.58
C VAL A 238 1.83 14.36 -9.92
N ALA A 239 3.16 14.22 -9.89
CA ALA A 239 3.94 14.01 -11.10
C ALA A 239 3.61 12.70 -11.81
N VAL A 240 3.17 11.67 -11.10
CA VAL A 240 2.81 10.39 -11.70
C VAL A 240 1.58 10.50 -12.61
N CYS A 241 0.66 11.40 -12.30
CA CYS A 241 -0.58 11.60 -13.07
C CYS A 241 -0.36 12.20 -14.46
N GLU A 242 0.80 12.79 -14.72
CA GLU A 242 1.19 13.32 -16.02
C GLU A 242 1.90 12.28 -16.91
N LEU A 243 2.15 11.08 -16.37
CA LEU A 243 2.86 10.03 -17.07
C LEU A 243 1.91 9.17 -17.92
N THR A 244 2.49 8.40 -18.83
CA THR A 244 1.77 7.41 -19.65
C THR A 244 2.23 6.00 -19.29
N GLU A 245 1.32 5.04 -19.40
CA GLU A 245 1.59 3.63 -19.16
C GLU A 245 2.31 3.01 -20.36
N THR A 246 3.63 2.96 -20.29
CA THR A 246 4.50 2.47 -21.38
C THR A 246 5.36 1.28 -20.98
N VAL A 247 5.28 0.84 -19.71
CA VAL A 247 6.12 -0.21 -19.15
C VAL A 247 5.22 -1.32 -18.59
N THR A 248 5.67 -2.56 -18.68
CA THR A 248 5.03 -3.70 -18.02
C THR A 248 5.80 -4.03 -16.75
N TYR A 249 5.08 -4.08 -15.61
CA TYR A 249 5.57 -4.61 -14.35
C TYR A 249 4.73 -5.80 -13.92
N TYR A 250 5.12 -6.45 -12.82
CA TYR A 250 4.56 -7.72 -12.39
C TYR A 250 4.23 -7.68 -10.91
N ASN A 251 3.09 -8.22 -10.49
CA ASN A 251 2.73 -8.24 -9.09
C ASN A 251 2.51 -9.64 -8.53
N ALA A 252 2.97 -9.84 -7.30
CA ALA A 252 2.53 -10.92 -6.43
C ALA A 252 1.45 -10.33 -5.50
N SER A 253 0.21 -10.78 -5.68
CA SER A 253 -0.94 -10.20 -4.97
C SER A 253 -1.20 -10.89 -3.64
N LEU A 254 -1.27 -10.09 -2.57
CA LEU A 254 -1.68 -10.57 -1.25
C LEU A 254 -3.14 -11.07 -1.26
N ALA A 255 -4.02 -10.39 -1.98
CA ALA A 255 -5.43 -10.75 -2.13
C ALA A 255 -5.69 -11.84 -3.19
N ASN A 256 -4.63 -12.41 -3.79
CA ASN A 256 -4.71 -13.41 -4.84
C ASN A 256 -5.44 -12.93 -6.11
N THR A 257 -5.17 -11.71 -6.54
CA THR A 257 -5.70 -11.09 -7.76
C THR A 257 -4.56 -10.76 -8.72
N PRO A 258 -4.03 -11.76 -9.48
CA PRO A 258 -2.90 -11.55 -10.37
C PRO A 258 -3.19 -10.47 -11.44
N GLY A 259 -2.22 -9.60 -11.69
CA GLY A 259 -2.36 -8.50 -12.66
C GLY A 259 -3.13 -7.29 -12.17
N THR A 260 -3.63 -7.33 -10.92
CA THR A 260 -4.26 -6.19 -10.26
C THR A 260 -3.47 -5.83 -9.01
N VAL A 261 -3.05 -4.59 -8.92
CA VAL A 261 -2.22 -4.08 -7.82
C VAL A 261 -3.10 -3.65 -6.66
N GLY A 262 -2.82 -4.20 -5.49
CA GLY A 262 -3.48 -3.88 -4.23
C GLY A 262 -2.51 -3.38 -3.17
N LEU A 263 -3.03 -2.85 -2.09
CA LEU A 263 -2.23 -2.47 -0.94
C LEU A 263 -1.51 -3.69 -0.36
N TYR A 264 -0.23 -3.55 -0.05
CA TYR A 264 0.69 -4.58 0.44
C TYR A 264 1.08 -5.68 -0.56
N ASP A 265 0.70 -5.56 -1.84
CA ASP A 265 1.26 -6.40 -2.89
C ASP A 265 2.76 -6.14 -3.06
N PHE A 266 3.49 -7.15 -3.53
CA PHE A 266 4.85 -6.96 -4.02
C PHE A 266 4.82 -6.69 -5.52
N VAL A 267 5.56 -5.67 -5.96
CA VAL A 267 5.69 -5.31 -7.38
C VAL A 267 7.15 -5.42 -7.83
N TYR A 268 7.33 -6.00 -9.00
CA TYR A 268 8.62 -6.36 -9.57
C TYR A 268 8.80 -5.85 -11.00
N ALA A 269 10.06 -5.62 -11.36
CA ALA A 269 10.44 -5.29 -12.73
C ALA A 269 10.50 -6.52 -13.67
N ASP A 270 10.45 -7.74 -13.10
CA ASP A 270 10.52 -9.00 -13.85
C ASP A 270 9.47 -10.02 -13.35
N ALA A 271 9.09 -10.93 -14.23
CA ALA A 271 8.07 -11.94 -13.96
C ALA A 271 8.50 -13.03 -12.97
N TYR A 272 9.77 -13.13 -12.63
CA TYR A 272 10.28 -14.11 -11.66
C TYR A 272 10.19 -13.61 -10.21
N GLY A 273 9.84 -12.33 -9.99
CA GLY A 273 9.84 -11.72 -8.67
C GLY A 273 11.23 -11.50 -8.10
N SER A 274 12.26 -11.33 -8.95
CA SER A 274 13.64 -11.25 -8.51
C SER A 274 14.12 -9.82 -8.30
N THR A 275 13.54 -8.85 -8.98
CA THR A 275 13.93 -7.44 -8.96
C THR A 275 12.77 -6.59 -8.43
N PRO A 276 12.73 -6.27 -7.13
CA PRO A 276 11.72 -5.38 -6.57
C PRO A 276 11.69 -4.03 -7.28
N LEU A 277 10.51 -3.47 -7.45
CA LEU A 277 10.36 -2.16 -8.07
C LEU A 277 11.00 -1.07 -7.19
N THR A 278 11.61 -0.09 -7.82
CA THR A 278 12.25 1.03 -7.11
C THR A 278 11.21 1.86 -6.35
N ALA A 279 11.56 2.35 -5.17
CA ALA A 279 10.67 3.20 -4.37
C ALA A 279 10.23 4.44 -5.15
N GLY A 280 8.93 4.72 -5.17
CA GLY A 280 8.33 5.85 -5.89
C GLY A 280 6.86 5.62 -6.22
N TYR A 281 6.33 6.49 -7.08
CA TYR A 281 4.94 6.49 -7.54
C TYR A 281 4.84 5.98 -8.97
N TYR A 282 3.80 5.21 -9.28
CA TYR A 282 3.59 4.58 -10.59
C TYR A 282 2.12 4.68 -10.99
N LEU A 283 1.85 5.16 -12.20
CA LEU A 283 0.52 5.16 -12.80
C LEU A 283 0.20 3.76 -13.32
N ALA A 284 -0.99 3.26 -13.06
CA ALA A 284 -1.49 1.99 -13.60
C ALA A 284 -3.02 1.96 -13.59
N ALA A 285 -3.65 2.97 -14.19
CA ALA A 285 -5.10 3.11 -14.24
C ALA A 285 -5.76 1.86 -14.85
N GLY A 286 -6.78 1.35 -14.17
CA GLY A 286 -7.46 0.11 -14.57
C GLY A 286 -6.77 -1.19 -14.14
N SER A 287 -5.57 -1.12 -13.59
CA SER A 287 -4.83 -2.27 -13.04
C SER A 287 -4.64 -2.18 -11.52
N ILE A 288 -5.36 -1.29 -10.84
CA ILE A 288 -5.30 -1.09 -9.38
C ILE A 288 -6.67 -1.34 -8.77
N THR A 289 -6.71 -1.87 -7.54
CA THR A 289 -7.96 -2.08 -6.80
C THR A 289 -8.67 -0.76 -6.49
N ASP A 290 -9.99 -0.83 -6.28
CA ASP A 290 -10.84 0.28 -5.83
C ASP A 290 -10.83 1.53 -6.74
N SER A 291 -10.63 1.34 -8.05
CA SER A 291 -10.60 2.42 -9.05
C SER A 291 -9.54 3.50 -8.77
N ASN A 292 -8.42 3.10 -8.19
CA ASN A 292 -7.26 3.97 -8.07
C ASN A 292 -6.50 4.06 -9.41
N ASP A 293 -5.76 5.14 -9.60
CA ASP A 293 -4.99 5.39 -10.81
C ASP A 293 -3.49 5.18 -10.61
N TRP A 294 -2.98 5.37 -9.39
CA TRP A 294 -1.57 5.22 -9.05
C TRP A 294 -1.35 4.43 -7.76
N PHE A 295 -0.16 3.87 -7.66
CA PHE A 295 0.32 3.22 -6.44
C PHE A 295 1.71 3.72 -6.07
N GLN A 296 2.03 3.69 -4.78
CA GLN A 296 3.35 3.98 -4.25
C GLN A 296 4.00 2.72 -3.70
N VAL A 297 5.24 2.47 -4.08
CA VAL A 297 6.04 1.40 -3.50
C VAL A 297 7.19 1.93 -2.66
N ASN A 298 7.60 1.14 -1.70
CA ASN A 298 8.81 1.40 -0.91
C ASN A 298 10.05 0.75 -1.52
N SER A 299 11.20 0.85 -0.83
CA SER A 299 12.48 0.29 -1.28
C SER A 299 12.52 -1.24 -1.41
N SER A 300 11.50 -1.94 -0.92
CA SER A 300 11.37 -3.40 -1.05
C SER A 300 10.36 -3.81 -2.13
N GLY A 301 9.82 -2.87 -2.89
CA GLY A 301 8.82 -3.12 -3.92
C GLY A 301 7.41 -3.40 -3.36
N VAL A 302 7.14 -3.07 -2.10
CA VAL A 302 5.82 -3.27 -1.48
C VAL A 302 4.96 -2.05 -1.66
N VAL A 303 3.72 -2.25 -2.06
CA VAL A 303 2.72 -1.19 -2.22
C VAL A 303 2.29 -0.67 -0.86
N ILE A 304 2.56 0.62 -0.61
CA ILE A 304 2.30 1.28 0.67
C ILE A 304 1.19 2.33 0.60
N ALA A 305 0.81 2.75 -0.59
CA ALA A 305 -0.30 3.67 -0.80
C ALA A 305 -0.90 3.50 -2.19
N LEU A 306 -2.18 3.80 -2.31
CA LEU A 306 -2.95 3.87 -3.56
C LEU A 306 -3.63 5.24 -3.62
N GLY A 307 -3.91 5.73 -4.83
CA GLY A 307 -4.66 6.98 -4.98
C GLY A 307 -5.15 7.23 -6.39
N VAL A 308 -5.93 8.28 -6.53
CA VAL A 308 -6.52 8.71 -7.79
C VAL A 308 -5.77 9.90 -8.37
N CYS A 309 -5.82 10.03 -9.68
CA CYS A 309 -5.34 11.21 -10.38
C CYS A 309 -6.49 12.21 -10.48
N ASP A 310 -6.49 13.13 -9.55
CA ASP A 310 -7.45 14.22 -9.59
C ASP A 310 -7.11 15.16 -10.76
N THR A 311 -8.10 15.51 -11.56
CA THR A 311 -7.92 16.50 -12.63
C THR A 311 -7.76 17.88 -12.02
N PRO A 312 -6.63 18.57 -12.18
CA PRO A 312 -6.47 19.91 -11.66
C PRO A 312 -7.54 20.87 -12.18
N VAL A 313 -8.10 21.65 -11.30
CA VAL A 313 -9.14 22.63 -11.66
C VAL A 313 -8.48 23.96 -12.00
N ALA A 314 -8.91 24.54 -13.13
CA ALA A 314 -8.48 25.84 -13.57
C ALA A 314 -9.26 26.93 -12.86
N TYR A 315 -8.56 27.92 -12.32
CA TYR A 315 -9.11 29.12 -11.70
C TYR A 315 -8.59 30.35 -12.41
N THR A 316 -9.38 31.43 -12.36
CA THR A 316 -8.94 32.72 -12.90
C THR A 316 -8.48 33.62 -11.76
N ILE A 317 -7.26 34.13 -11.86
CA ILE A 317 -6.66 35.04 -10.87
C ILE A 317 -6.07 36.27 -11.56
N ASP A 318 -6.15 37.42 -10.90
CA ASP A 318 -5.50 38.64 -11.41
C ASP A 318 -3.97 38.54 -11.36
N ASN A 319 -3.32 38.98 -12.43
CA ASN A 319 -1.85 39.01 -12.54
C ASN A 319 -1.18 39.98 -11.57
N SER A 320 -1.85 41.05 -11.24
CA SER A 320 -1.32 42.11 -10.38
C SER A 320 -1.79 41.94 -8.94
N ALA A 321 -0.86 41.98 -8.01
CA ALA A 321 -1.18 42.04 -6.60
C ALA A 321 -1.49 43.49 -6.18
N THR A 322 -2.43 43.65 -5.27
CA THR A 322 -2.81 44.89 -4.62
C THR A 322 -2.45 44.89 -3.14
N GLY A 323 -2.47 46.05 -2.51
CA GLY A 323 -2.15 46.18 -1.09
C GLY A 323 -3.26 45.74 -0.15
N THR A 324 -4.51 45.73 -0.61
CA THR A 324 -5.69 45.41 0.21
C THR A 324 -6.66 44.47 -0.52
N ALA A 325 -7.48 43.76 0.25
CA ALA A 325 -8.53 42.88 -0.27
C ALA A 325 -9.57 43.68 -1.10
N LEU A 326 -9.87 44.90 -0.68
CA LEU A 326 -10.86 45.74 -1.34
C LEU A 326 -10.36 46.20 -2.72
N GLU A 327 -9.09 46.63 -2.82
CA GLU A 327 -8.46 46.96 -4.10
C GLU A 327 -8.46 45.76 -5.06
N ALA A 328 -8.23 44.55 -4.56
CA ALA A 328 -8.28 43.35 -5.36
C ALA A 328 -9.66 43.10 -5.94
N CYS A 329 -10.73 43.32 -5.16
CA CYS A 329 -12.11 43.15 -5.65
C CYS A 329 -12.50 44.17 -6.73
N SER A 330 -12.01 45.41 -6.60
CA SER A 330 -12.27 46.51 -7.56
C SER A 330 -11.32 46.50 -8.74
N GLY A 331 -10.21 45.83 -8.64
CA GLY A 331 -9.18 45.73 -9.68
C GLY A 331 -9.69 44.96 -10.90
N SER A 332 -9.28 45.41 -12.05
CA SER A 332 -9.51 44.79 -13.33
C SER A 332 -8.15 44.52 -13.95
N THR A 333 -7.94 43.44 -14.64
CA THR A 333 -8.06 43.35 -16.07
C THR A 333 -7.11 42.41 -16.77
N THR A 334 -5.98 42.04 -16.22
CA THR A 334 -5.18 41.00 -16.81
C THR A 334 -5.21 39.79 -15.89
N THR A 335 -6.00 38.80 -16.30
CA THR A 335 -6.14 37.56 -15.56
C THR A 335 -5.23 36.49 -16.14
N SER A 336 -4.67 35.63 -15.26
CA SER A 336 -4.05 34.38 -15.62
C SER A 336 -4.95 33.22 -15.22
N THR A 337 -4.79 32.12 -15.94
CA THR A 337 -5.33 30.84 -15.50
C THR A 337 -4.29 30.22 -14.56
N VAL A 338 -4.73 29.86 -13.36
CA VAL A 338 -3.94 29.09 -12.39
C VAL A 338 -4.67 27.79 -12.07
N TYR A 339 -3.94 26.83 -11.59
CA TYR A 339 -4.45 25.49 -11.31
C TYR A 339 -4.24 25.14 -9.84
N ALA A 340 -5.17 24.39 -9.28
CA ALA A 340 -5.03 23.79 -7.96
C ALA A 340 -5.65 22.39 -7.95
N LEU A 341 -5.37 21.63 -6.89
CA LEU A 341 -6.01 20.34 -6.67
C LEU A 341 -7.54 20.49 -6.63
N PRO A 342 -8.31 19.53 -7.15
CA PRO A 342 -9.76 19.59 -7.18
C PRO A 342 -10.37 19.47 -5.78
N GLY A 343 -11.70 19.74 -5.75
CA GLY A 343 -12.47 19.65 -4.50
C GLY A 343 -12.74 21.00 -3.83
N TYR A 344 -12.18 22.09 -4.35
CA TYR A 344 -12.42 23.42 -3.81
C TYR A 344 -13.57 24.12 -4.54
N THR A 345 -14.73 24.20 -3.90
CA THR A 345 -15.85 25.05 -4.34
C THR A 345 -15.76 26.47 -3.77
N THR A 346 -14.91 26.64 -2.77
CA THR A 346 -14.58 27.92 -2.12
C THR A 346 -13.08 27.94 -1.85
N PRO A 347 -12.43 29.12 -1.72
CA PRO A 347 -11.03 29.19 -1.32
C PRO A 347 -10.81 28.54 0.07
N ILE A 348 -9.65 27.92 0.24
CA ILE A 348 -9.21 27.37 1.55
C ILE A 348 -7.80 27.88 1.80
N VAL A 349 -7.55 28.44 2.98
CA VAL A 349 -6.21 28.82 3.42
C VAL A 349 -5.29 27.62 3.36
N THR A 350 -4.07 27.77 2.86
CA THR A 350 -3.07 26.75 2.47
C THR A 350 -3.27 26.11 1.09
N MET A 351 -4.28 26.54 0.30
CA MET A 351 -4.42 26.13 -1.10
C MET A 351 -3.26 26.73 -1.91
N ILE A 352 -2.56 25.87 -2.66
CA ILE A 352 -1.45 26.33 -3.51
C ILE A 352 -1.93 26.43 -4.95
N PHE A 353 -1.65 27.55 -5.59
CA PHE A 353 -1.89 27.77 -7.00
C PHE A 353 -0.65 27.48 -7.82
N TYR A 354 -0.84 26.95 -9.01
CA TYR A 354 0.21 26.56 -9.95
C TYR A 354 -0.02 27.22 -11.31
N ASP A 355 1.06 27.50 -12.03
CA ASP A 355 1.03 28.09 -13.37
C ASP A 355 0.56 27.12 -14.46
N SER A 356 0.52 25.82 -14.17
CA SER A 356 0.13 24.80 -15.14
C SER A 356 -0.69 23.68 -14.48
N SER A 357 -1.45 22.95 -15.29
CA SER A 357 -2.20 21.77 -14.88
C SER A 357 -1.30 20.63 -14.37
N ALA A 358 0.00 20.64 -14.70
CA ALA A 358 0.97 19.69 -14.16
C ALA A 358 1.27 19.89 -12.67
N LEU A 359 0.79 20.97 -12.05
CA LEU A 359 1.00 21.32 -10.64
C LEU A 359 2.49 21.25 -10.19
N THR A 360 3.41 21.51 -11.12
CA THR A 360 4.86 21.39 -10.87
C THR A 360 5.53 22.72 -10.53
N THR A 361 4.97 23.81 -11.02
CA THR A 361 5.51 25.15 -10.82
C THR A 361 4.48 25.97 -10.07
N PRO A 362 4.70 26.29 -8.78
CA PRO A 362 3.82 27.20 -8.05
C PRO A 362 3.66 28.54 -8.78
N PHE A 363 2.48 29.13 -8.67
CA PHE A 363 2.20 30.44 -9.22
C PHE A 363 3.05 31.49 -8.48
N ILE A 364 4.19 31.83 -9.06
CA ILE A 364 5.15 32.77 -8.50
C ILE A 364 4.78 34.20 -8.97
N GLY A 365 4.09 34.90 -8.12
CA GLY A 365 3.79 36.32 -8.31
C GLY A 365 4.36 37.15 -7.18
N SER A 366 4.22 38.51 -7.26
CA SER A 366 4.42 39.34 -6.09
C SER A 366 3.37 38.96 -5.03
N ALA A 367 3.79 38.75 -3.79
CA ALA A 367 2.86 38.55 -2.68
C ALA A 367 1.86 39.69 -2.55
N GLY A 368 0.62 39.38 -2.26
CA GLY A 368 -0.41 40.38 -2.05
C GLY A 368 -1.81 39.88 -2.40
N TRP A 369 -2.77 40.82 -2.31
CA TRP A 369 -4.16 40.55 -2.59
C TRP A 369 -4.45 40.52 -4.09
N ARG A 370 -5.20 39.55 -4.55
CA ARG A 370 -5.59 39.34 -5.95
C ARG A 370 -7.08 38.96 -6.03
N LYS A 371 -7.74 39.34 -7.11
CA LYS A 371 -9.09 38.86 -7.39
C LYS A 371 -8.98 37.41 -7.91
N LEU A 372 -9.68 36.51 -7.27
CA LEU A 372 -9.78 35.09 -7.60
C LEU A 372 -11.22 34.76 -7.92
N SER A 373 -11.48 34.06 -9.02
CA SER A 373 -12.82 33.61 -9.35
C SER A 373 -12.91 32.09 -9.21
N ILE A 374 -13.84 31.63 -8.37
CA ILE A 374 -14.14 30.22 -8.14
C ILE A 374 -15.65 30.02 -8.26
N GLY A 375 -16.09 29.12 -9.16
CA GLY A 375 -17.52 28.78 -9.33
C GLY A 375 -18.41 29.97 -9.67
N GLY A 376 -17.87 31.02 -10.29
CA GLY A 376 -18.60 32.25 -10.60
C GLY A 376 -18.65 33.27 -9.46
N THR A 377 -18.11 32.95 -8.29
CA THR A 377 -17.96 33.87 -7.17
C THR A 377 -16.56 34.48 -7.16
N ASN A 378 -16.50 35.80 -6.97
CA ASN A 378 -15.24 36.53 -6.86
C ASN A 378 -14.80 36.68 -5.40
N TYR A 379 -13.54 36.46 -5.18
CA TYR A 379 -12.88 36.56 -3.87
C TYR A 379 -11.68 37.50 -3.98
N ALA A 380 -11.40 38.27 -2.94
CA ALA A 380 -10.08 38.80 -2.70
C ALA A 380 -9.28 37.69 -2.00
N ALA A 381 -8.19 37.28 -2.61
CA ALA A 381 -7.33 36.19 -2.15
C ALA A 381 -5.93 36.76 -1.90
N GLN A 382 -5.39 36.57 -0.72
CA GLN A 382 -4.02 36.95 -0.40
C GLN A 382 -3.13 35.73 -0.71
N VAL A 383 -2.29 35.88 -1.72
CA VAL A 383 -1.36 34.84 -2.19
C VAL A 383 0.05 35.27 -1.83
N ASP A 384 0.83 34.37 -1.26
CA ASP A 384 2.23 34.63 -0.94
C ASP A 384 3.17 34.44 -2.14
N ALA A 385 4.48 34.54 -1.90
CA ALA A 385 5.48 34.41 -2.94
C ALA A 385 5.67 32.99 -3.48
N ASP A 386 5.18 31.99 -2.74
CA ASP A 386 5.26 30.57 -3.07
C ASP A 386 3.95 30.04 -3.70
N GLY A 387 2.99 30.95 -3.95
CA GLY A 387 1.69 30.62 -4.54
C GLY A 387 0.65 30.11 -3.53
N GLU A 388 0.93 30.15 -2.24
CA GLU A 388 0.01 29.70 -1.20
C GLU A 388 -1.02 30.77 -0.83
N LEU A 389 -2.28 30.37 -0.74
CA LEU A 389 -3.37 31.21 -0.25
C LEU A 389 -3.28 31.36 1.26
N THR A 390 -2.97 32.56 1.73
CA THR A 390 -2.78 32.86 3.16
C THR A 390 -4.00 33.47 3.83
N ASP A 391 -4.86 34.14 3.06
CA ASP A 391 -6.12 34.74 3.52
C ASP A 391 -7.07 34.98 2.35
N TYR A 392 -8.37 35.06 2.61
CA TYR A 392 -9.36 35.42 1.60
C TYR A 392 -10.63 36.04 2.19
N SER A 393 -11.32 36.82 1.37
CA SER A 393 -12.67 37.34 1.65
C SER A 393 -13.51 37.34 0.39
N THR A 394 -14.83 37.19 0.52
CA THR A 394 -15.74 37.33 -0.62
C THR A 394 -15.77 38.78 -1.07
N CYS A 395 -15.66 39.03 -2.38
CA CYS A 395 -15.84 40.34 -2.92
C CYS A 395 -17.31 40.76 -2.78
N ALA A 396 -17.52 41.87 -2.12
CA ALA A 396 -18.85 42.46 -2.04
C ALA A 396 -19.31 42.95 -3.41
N THR A 397 -20.56 42.79 -3.73
CA THR A 397 -21.19 43.39 -4.87
C THR A 397 -21.39 44.90 -4.57
N CYS A 398 -21.28 45.70 -5.60
CA CYS A 398 -21.43 47.12 -5.51
C CYS A 398 -22.56 47.59 -6.43
N THR A 399 -23.41 48.41 -5.89
CA THR A 399 -24.58 48.93 -6.63
C THR A 399 -24.60 50.45 -6.53
N GLU A 400 -24.92 51.12 -7.63
CA GLU A 400 -25.26 52.53 -7.63
C GLU A 400 -26.77 52.65 -7.39
N TRP A 401 -27.10 53.45 -6.44
CA TRP A 401 -28.50 53.64 -6.02
C TRP A 401 -28.97 55.02 -6.36
N GLU A 402 -30.17 55.11 -6.92
CA GLU A 402 -30.89 56.35 -7.06
C GLU A 402 -31.78 56.58 -5.83
N ILE A 403 -31.59 57.69 -5.16
CA ILE A 403 -32.37 58.05 -3.98
C ILE A 403 -33.19 59.29 -4.33
N PHE A 404 -34.51 59.08 -4.40
CA PHE A 404 -35.47 60.18 -4.61
C PHE A 404 -36.13 60.53 -3.30
N ASN A 405 -36.09 61.85 -2.96
CA ASN A 405 -36.75 62.35 -1.78
C ASN A 405 -38.19 62.80 -2.11
N ASP A 406 -39.18 61.91 -1.85
CA ASP A 406 -40.58 62.16 -2.00
C ASP A 406 -41.23 62.67 -0.71
N THR A 407 -40.46 63.01 0.29
CA THR A 407 -40.93 63.57 1.57
C THR A 407 -40.91 65.10 1.58
N GLU A 408 -41.67 65.71 2.52
CA GLU A 408 -41.69 67.18 2.70
C GLU A 408 -40.43 67.77 3.37
N SER A 409 -39.59 66.91 3.88
CA SER A 409 -38.33 67.26 4.65
C SER A 409 -37.12 66.71 3.97
N SER A 410 -35.94 67.29 4.25
CA SER A 410 -34.66 66.75 3.81
C SER A 410 -34.42 65.35 4.42
N ILE A 411 -34.03 64.40 3.59
CA ILE A 411 -33.60 63.07 4.00
C ILE A 411 -32.08 62.95 3.95
N SER A 412 -31.51 61.95 4.62
CA SER A 412 -30.08 61.69 4.55
C SER A 412 -29.81 60.23 4.23
N TRP A 413 -28.67 60.02 3.58
CA TRP A 413 -28.17 58.67 3.32
C TRP A 413 -26.70 58.57 3.66
N SER A 414 -26.25 57.37 3.95
CA SER A 414 -24.83 57.02 4.13
C SER A 414 -24.59 55.58 3.68
N GLY A 415 -23.34 55.28 3.39
CA GLY A 415 -22.92 53.95 2.97
C GLY A 415 -21.41 53.82 2.97
N THR A 416 -20.92 52.70 2.49
CA THR A 416 -19.50 52.48 2.25
C THR A 416 -19.27 52.34 0.75
N THR A 417 -18.44 53.17 0.18
CA THR A 417 -18.09 53.07 -1.26
C THR A 417 -17.40 51.78 -1.55
N CYS A 418 -17.36 51.36 -2.81
CA CYS A 418 -16.63 50.20 -3.25
C CYS A 418 -15.13 50.26 -3.02
N ALA A 419 -14.60 51.45 -2.77
CA ALA A 419 -13.23 51.69 -2.29
C ALA A 419 -13.09 51.56 -0.77
N GLY A 420 -14.15 51.09 -0.05
CA GLY A 420 -14.12 50.91 1.41
C GLY A 420 -14.18 52.20 2.21
N THR A 421 -14.44 53.33 1.56
CA THR A 421 -14.51 54.60 2.23
C THR A 421 -15.94 54.89 2.70
N PRO A 422 -16.17 55.11 4.00
CA PRO A 422 -17.47 55.56 4.46
C PRO A 422 -17.84 56.92 3.79
N THR A 423 -19.08 57.00 3.31
CA THR A 423 -19.63 58.24 2.75
C THR A 423 -20.92 58.60 3.48
N GLY A 424 -21.11 59.92 3.64
CA GLY A 424 -22.28 60.49 4.31
C GLY A 424 -22.06 60.88 5.78
N PRO A 425 -23.07 61.43 6.43
CA PRO A 425 -24.42 61.60 5.90
C PRO A 425 -24.50 62.63 4.76
N ASN A 426 -25.11 62.22 3.64
CA ASN A 426 -25.39 63.08 2.51
C ASN A 426 -26.86 63.43 2.52
N ASN A 427 -27.22 64.72 2.31
CA ASN A 427 -28.58 65.19 2.37
C ASN A 427 -29.20 65.33 0.96
N VAL A 428 -30.45 64.93 0.85
CA VAL A 428 -31.26 65.08 -0.35
C VAL A 428 -32.48 65.95 0.00
N SER A 429 -32.60 67.09 -0.61
CA SER A 429 -33.75 67.99 -0.38
C SER A 429 -35.04 67.42 -0.94
N SER A 430 -36.21 67.86 -0.38
CA SER A 430 -37.52 67.45 -0.87
C SER A 430 -37.67 67.69 -2.36
N GLY A 431 -38.21 66.66 -3.05
CA GLY A 431 -38.48 66.66 -4.49
C GLY A 431 -37.23 66.44 -5.37
N ASN A 432 -36.02 66.22 -4.78
CA ASN A 432 -34.79 65.99 -5.54
C ASN A 432 -34.39 64.52 -5.56
N THR A 433 -33.63 64.16 -6.58
CA THR A 433 -32.98 62.86 -6.75
C THR A 433 -31.47 63.02 -6.58
N THR A 434 -30.83 62.04 -6.06
CA THR A 434 -29.35 61.92 -6.05
C THR A 434 -28.91 60.51 -6.38
N LEU A 435 -27.78 60.36 -7.05
CA LEU A 435 -27.10 59.09 -7.21
C LEU A 435 -26.10 58.93 -6.09
N THR A 436 -25.99 57.76 -5.55
CA THR A 436 -25.06 57.48 -4.44
C THR A 436 -23.62 57.30 -4.90
N GLY A 437 -23.38 57.02 -6.17
CA GLY A 437 -22.19 56.36 -6.64
C GLY A 437 -22.21 54.88 -6.21
N CYS A 438 -21.16 54.18 -6.55
CA CYS A 438 -21.10 52.75 -6.24
C CYS A 438 -20.91 52.47 -4.75
N ILE A 439 -21.91 51.91 -4.11
CA ILE A 439 -21.94 51.58 -2.67
C ILE A 439 -21.94 50.04 -2.51
N ILE A 440 -21.19 49.54 -1.54
CA ILE A 440 -21.19 48.10 -1.18
C ILE A 440 -22.60 47.70 -0.74
N ASP A 441 -23.13 46.68 -1.35
CA ASP A 441 -24.45 46.17 -1.06
C ASP A 441 -24.60 45.84 0.44
N GLY A 442 -25.74 46.25 1.01
CA GLY A 442 -26.06 46.07 2.42
C GLY A 442 -25.45 47.16 3.33
N THR A 443 -24.60 48.08 2.83
CA THR A 443 -24.09 49.17 3.66
C THR A 443 -24.89 50.48 3.49
N LEU A 444 -25.74 50.58 2.49
CA LEU A 444 -26.59 51.76 2.29
C LEU A 444 -27.64 51.87 3.42
N THR A 445 -27.63 53.02 4.05
CA THR A 445 -28.67 53.41 5.02
C THR A 445 -29.26 54.76 4.62
N TYR A 446 -30.55 54.91 4.82
CA TYR A 446 -31.27 56.17 4.47
C TYR A 446 -32.47 56.39 5.41
N THR A 447 -32.88 57.64 5.54
CA THR A 447 -33.86 58.05 6.53
C THR A 447 -35.27 58.26 5.97
N GLY A 448 -35.51 57.98 4.71
CA GLY A 448 -36.81 58.12 4.04
C GLY A 448 -36.63 58.26 2.54
N GLY A 449 -37.73 58.44 1.83
CA GLY A 449 -37.71 58.55 0.37
C GLY A 449 -37.77 57.17 -0.33
N THR A 450 -37.78 57.21 -1.66
CA THR A 450 -37.76 56.01 -2.51
C THR A 450 -36.32 55.75 -2.99
N VAL A 451 -35.92 54.49 -2.89
CA VAL A 451 -34.60 54.04 -3.31
C VAL A 451 -34.73 52.94 -4.37
N THR A 452 -34.10 53.15 -5.49
CA THR A 452 -34.05 52.20 -6.60
C THR A 452 -32.63 51.91 -7.03
N VAL A 453 -32.43 50.75 -7.62
CA VAL A 453 -31.13 50.40 -8.23
C VAL A 453 -31.00 51.15 -9.56
N ASP A 454 -29.96 51.91 -9.74
CA ASP A 454 -29.63 52.60 -10.98
C ASP A 454 -28.71 51.73 -11.85
N ALA A 455 -27.60 51.31 -11.28
CA ALA A 455 -26.63 50.49 -11.99
C ALA A 455 -25.92 49.47 -11.04
N VAL A 456 -25.50 48.37 -11.58
CA VAL A 456 -24.58 47.44 -10.93
C VAL A 456 -23.14 47.88 -11.30
N CYS A 457 -22.38 48.25 -10.33
CA CYS A 457 -20.98 48.63 -10.53
C CYS A 457 -20.09 47.36 -10.57
#